data_c952a30ed5158cc8fa55bed9ed429dc0
#
_entry.id   c952a30ed5158cc8fa55bed9ed429dc0
#
_cell.length_a   1.000
_cell.length_b   1.000
_cell.length_c   1.000
_cell.angle_alpha   90.00
_cell.angle_beta   90.00
_cell.angle_gamma   90.00
#
_symmetry.space_group_name_H-M   'P 1'
#
loop_
_entity.id
_entity.type
_entity.pdbx_description
1 polymer ?
#
loop_
_entity_poly.entity_id
_entity_poly.type
_entity_poly.pdbx_seq_one_letter_code
_entity_poly.pdbx_strand_id
1 'polypeptide(L)' 'MSDNLDLVNEYKDQIRILKQEVAELQDAGKAKDAANKRCLQKLEYCQKDLEDTTEKFKALEEELKKIKMGSNEK' A
#
# COMPACT_ATOMS: atom_id res chain seq x y z
N MET A 1 -53.49 8.91 11.94
CA MET A 1 -53.09 7.55 11.58
C MET A 1 -52.21 7.51 10.32
N SER A 2 -52.50 8.30 9.30
CA SER A 2 -51.65 8.39 8.09
C SER A 2 -50.23 8.89 8.40
N ASP A 3 -50.10 9.80 9.36
CA ASP A 3 -48.82 10.38 9.74
C ASP A 3 -47.84 9.33 10.30
N ASN A 4 -48.33 8.38 11.12
CA ASN A 4 -47.49 7.32 11.66
C ASN A 4 -47.04 6.33 10.57
N LEU A 5 -47.91 6.03 9.63
CA LEU A 5 -47.56 5.15 8.49
C LEU A 5 -46.54 5.83 7.58
N ASP A 6 -46.71 7.12 7.34
CA ASP A 6 -45.76 7.89 6.52
C ASP A 6 -44.39 7.92 7.18
N LEU A 7 -44.33 8.12 8.50
CA LEU A 7 -43.09 8.06 9.26
C LEU A 7 -42.43 6.69 9.19
N VAL A 8 -43.23 5.62 9.32
CA VAL A 8 -42.72 4.25 9.23
C VAL A 8 -42.08 4.03 7.86
N ASN A 9 -42.74 4.45 6.80
CA ASN A 9 -42.22 4.32 5.43
C ASN A 9 -40.96 5.16 5.23
N GLU A 10 -40.92 6.36 5.77
CA GLU A 10 -39.76 7.23 5.74
C GLU A 10 -38.55 6.58 6.41
N TYR A 11 -38.74 6.02 7.60
CA TYR A 11 -37.67 5.31 8.31
C TYR A 11 -37.22 4.06 7.57
N LYS A 12 -38.15 3.32 6.97
CA LYS A 12 -37.79 2.16 6.13
C LYS A 12 -36.88 2.56 4.97
N ASP A 13 -37.21 3.66 4.31
CA ASP A 13 -36.40 4.18 3.21
C ASP A 13 -35.03 4.63 3.69
N GLN A 14 -34.96 5.32 4.83
CA GLN A 14 -33.70 5.75 5.43
C GLN A 14 -32.82 4.55 5.79
N ILE A 15 -33.42 3.51 6.37
CA ILE A 15 -32.71 2.28 6.73
C ILE A 15 -32.13 1.63 5.47
N ARG A 16 -32.90 1.56 4.41
CA ARG A 16 -32.46 0.97 3.14
C ARG A 16 -31.26 1.73 2.57
N ILE A 17 -31.34 3.07 2.56
CA ILE A 17 -30.27 3.93 2.06
C ILE A 17 -29.03 3.77 2.91
N LEU A 18 -29.16 3.77 4.24
CA LEU A 18 -28.03 3.63 5.15
C LEU A 18 -27.35 2.27 5.02
N LYS A 19 -28.14 1.20 4.85
CA LYS A 19 -27.59 -0.14 4.60
C LYS A 19 -26.78 -0.18 3.32
N GLN A 20 -27.25 0.49 2.29
CA GLN A 20 -26.54 0.58 1.00
C GLN A 20 -25.23 1.35 1.17
N GLU A 21 -25.26 2.48 1.88
CA GLU A 21 -24.05 3.27 2.16
C GLU A 21 -23.03 2.47 2.94
N VAL A 22 -23.47 1.72 3.94
CA VAL A 22 -22.58 0.86 4.73
C VAL A 22 -21.92 -0.19 3.83
N ALA A 23 -22.68 -0.83 2.96
CA ALA A 23 -22.15 -1.83 2.03
C ALA A 23 -21.10 -1.22 1.08
N GLU A 24 -21.38 -0.04 0.54
CA GLU A 24 -20.46 0.68 -0.34
C GLU A 24 -19.17 1.06 0.39
N LEU A 25 -19.28 1.54 1.62
CA LEU A 25 -18.11 1.91 2.43
C LEU A 25 -17.28 0.69 2.79
N GLN A 26 -17.92 -0.43 3.10
CA GLN A 26 -17.21 -1.69 3.37
C GLN A 26 -16.43 -2.15 2.14
N ASP A 27 -17.04 -2.11 0.96
CA ASP A 27 -16.38 -2.48 -0.29
C ASP A 27 -15.21 -1.56 -0.61
N ALA A 28 -15.39 -0.25 -0.43
CA ALA A 28 -14.33 0.73 -0.62
C ALA A 28 -13.17 0.48 0.36
N GLY A 29 -13.49 0.14 1.61
CA GLY A 29 -12.48 -0.20 2.62
C GLY A 29 -11.67 -1.42 2.22
N LYS A 30 -12.32 -2.47 1.76
CA LYS A 30 -11.64 -3.69 1.29
C LYS A 30 -10.72 -3.40 0.10
N ALA A 31 -11.18 -2.57 -0.84
CA ALA A 31 -10.38 -2.19 -2.00
C ALA A 31 -9.12 -1.40 -1.58
N LYS A 32 -9.26 -0.48 -0.62
CA LYS A 32 -8.14 0.29 -0.06
C LYS A 32 -7.15 -0.62 0.66
N ASP A 33 -7.66 -1.57 1.45
CA ASP A 33 -6.81 -2.53 2.17
C ASP A 33 -6.00 -3.38 1.19
N ALA A 34 -6.63 -3.86 0.13
CA ALA A 34 -5.95 -4.62 -0.91
C ALA A 34 -4.87 -3.79 -1.61
N ALA A 35 -5.16 -2.51 -1.91
CA ALA A 35 -4.20 -1.59 -2.51
C ALA A 35 -3.03 -1.32 -1.56
N ASN A 36 -3.31 -1.10 -0.28
CA ASN A 36 -2.28 -0.89 0.73
C ASN A 36 -1.37 -2.11 0.86
N LYS A 37 -1.94 -3.30 0.86
CA LYS A 37 -1.18 -4.54 0.95
C LYS A 37 -0.21 -4.68 -0.23
N ARG A 38 -0.68 -4.37 -1.44
CA ARG A 38 0.17 -4.38 -2.64
C ARG A 38 1.28 -3.34 -2.58
N CYS A 39 0.98 -2.15 -2.07
CA CYS A 39 1.98 -1.10 -1.87
C CYS A 39 3.07 -1.54 -0.90
N LEU A 40 2.70 -2.16 0.22
CA LEU A 40 3.65 -2.66 1.20
C LEU A 40 4.54 -3.74 0.61
N GLN A 41 3.99 -4.65 -0.18
CA GLN A 41 4.78 -5.67 -0.88
C GLN A 41 5.79 -5.06 -1.84
N LYS A 42 5.36 -4.06 -2.62
CA LYS A 42 6.26 -3.34 -3.53
C LYS A 42 7.38 -2.63 -2.78
N LEU A 43 7.05 -2.03 -1.64
CA LEU A 43 8.03 -1.36 -0.79
C LEU A 43 9.07 -2.36 -0.27
N GLU A 44 8.64 -3.52 0.20
CA GLU A 44 9.54 -4.57 0.67
C GLU A 44 10.50 -5.02 -0.43
N TYR A 45 10.01 -5.28 -1.63
CA TYR A 45 10.85 -5.65 -2.76
C TYR A 45 11.83 -4.55 -3.12
N CYS A 46 11.37 -3.31 -3.13
CA CYS A 46 12.20 -2.16 -3.46
C CYS A 46 13.32 -1.97 -2.42
N GLN A 47 13.02 -2.13 -1.15
CA GLN A 47 13.99 -2.06 -0.07
C GLN A 47 15.03 -3.16 -0.19
N LYS A 48 14.61 -4.36 -0.50
CA LYS A 48 15.52 -5.49 -0.71
C LYS A 48 16.45 -5.24 -1.89
N ASP A 49 15.91 -4.77 -3.01
CA ASP A 49 16.70 -4.41 -4.18
C ASP A 49 17.73 -3.33 -3.87
N LEU A 50 17.33 -2.35 -3.07
CA LEU A 50 18.21 -1.27 -2.64
C LEU A 50 19.38 -1.83 -1.80
N GLU A 51 19.09 -2.71 -0.86
CA GLU A 51 20.13 -3.35 -0.03
C GLU A 51 21.09 -4.16 -0.88
N ASP A 52 20.57 -5.00 -1.77
CA ASP A 52 21.39 -5.83 -2.65
C ASP A 52 22.28 -4.98 -3.57
N THR A 53 21.70 -3.94 -4.16
CA THR A 53 22.42 -3.04 -5.06
C THR A 53 23.50 -2.25 -4.32
N THR A 54 23.18 -1.83 -3.09
CA THR A 54 24.14 -1.11 -2.23
C THR A 54 25.34 -2.00 -1.88
N GLU A 55 25.09 -3.27 -1.57
CA GLU A 55 26.15 -4.24 -1.30
C GLU A 55 27.05 -4.46 -2.52
N LYS A 56 26.45 -4.61 -3.67
CA LYS A 56 27.19 -4.75 -4.94
C LYS A 56 28.03 -3.52 -5.24
N PHE A 57 27.47 -2.35 -5.01
CA PHE A 57 28.16 -1.07 -5.19
C PHE A 57 29.39 -0.98 -4.29
N LYS A 58 29.23 -1.32 -3.01
CA LYS A 58 30.33 -1.29 -2.03
C LYS A 58 31.42 -2.27 -2.42
N ALA A 59 31.04 -3.48 -2.85
CA ALA A 59 32.01 -4.48 -3.27
C ALA A 59 32.83 -4.02 -4.47
N LEU A 60 32.17 -3.39 -5.45
CA LEU A 60 32.85 -2.85 -6.62
C LEU A 60 33.76 -1.67 -6.27
N GLU A 61 33.35 -0.80 -5.34
CA GLU A 61 34.18 0.28 -4.84
C GLU A 61 35.48 -0.27 -4.23
N GLU A 62 35.37 -1.30 -3.41
CA GLU A 62 36.52 -1.92 -2.78
C GLU A 62 37.46 -2.57 -3.78
N GLU A 63 36.90 -3.26 -4.77
CA GLU A 63 37.70 -3.84 -5.87
C GLU A 63 38.41 -2.75 -6.65
N LEU A 64 37.74 -1.67 -6.95
CA LEU A 64 38.31 -0.54 -7.68
C LEU A 64 39.44 0.11 -6.89
N LYS A 65 39.27 0.26 -5.60
CA LYS A 65 40.34 0.79 -4.71
C LYS A 65 41.58 -0.12 -4.71
N LYS A 66 41.35 -1.44 -4.66
CA LYS A 66 42.47 -2.41 -4.69
C LYS A 66 43.24 -2.33 -6.01
N ILE A 67 42.53 -2.21 -7.12
CA ILE A 67 43.15 -2.06 -8.43
C ILE A 67 43.97 -0.77 -8.52
N LYS A 68 43.40 0.34 -8.02
CA LYS A 68 44.10 1.64 -7.99
C LYS A 68 45.34 1.60 -7.10
N MET A 69 45.24 0.97 -5.95
CA MET A 69 46.40 0.83 -5.03
C MET A 69 47.46 -0.04 -5.66
N GLY A 70 47.12 -1.14 -6.30
CA GLY A 70 48.05 -1.99 -7.04
C GLY A 70 48.74 -1.25 -8.18
N SER A 71 48.03 -0.39 -8.89
CA SER A 71 48.59 0.43 -9.95
C SER A 71 49.56 1.49 -9.41
N ASN A 72 49.28 2.03 -8.24
CA ASN A 72 50.10 3.08 -7.62
C ASN A 72 51.41 2.54 -7.02
N GLU A 73 51.48 1.28 -6.73
CA GLU A 73 52.67 0.63 -6.16
C GLU A 73 53.78 0.43 -7.17
N LYS A 74 53.45 0.61 -8.43
CA LYS A 74 54.43 0.55 -9.51
C LYS A 74 55.09 1.91 -9.69
#